data_30cb4342ccc5bc56fd2af54f9ef3b39d
#
_entry.id   30cb4342ccc5bc56fd2af54f9ef3b39d
#
_cell.length_a   1.000
_cell.length_b   1.000
_cell.length_c   1.000
_cell.angle_alpha   90.00
_cell.angle_beta   90.00
_cell.angle_gamma   90.00
#
_symmetry.space_group_name_H-M   'P 1'
#
loop_
_entity.id
_entity.type
_entity.pdbx_description
1 polymer ?
#
loop_
_entity_poly.entity_id
_entity_poly.type
_entity_poly.pdbx_seq_one_letter_code
_entity_poly.pdbx_strand_id
1 'polypeptide(L)'
;MQIDAVITWVDGKDEAHLQKMLPFLEDKSQVNNKSFRTRFDQVEEIKFTVQSILKYATFIRNIYIVTDNQVPNFIKNKTQGTFENVFIVDHADIFKEDLGFLPVFNCRPIETKLYNIPNLSEHFLYFNDDMFLLREVKESDFFEEGKPIIRGNWLQFNENIFYKRWFNSEKKKNRAGHKKAQEKSAKLVGFKKYFKFHHTPAPM
;
A
#
# COMPACT_ATOMS: atom_id res chain seq x y z
N MET A 1 5.83 -19.07 -12.71
CA MET A 1 4.86 -19.18 -11.59
C MET A 1 3.68 -18.24 -11.85
N GLN A 2 2.57 -18.36 -11.10
CA GLN A 2 1.49 -17.38 -11.23
C GLN A 2 1.78 -16.19 -10.30
N ILE A 3 1.68 -14.97 -10.84
CA ILE A 3 1.91 -13.74 -10.08
C ILE A 3 0.75 -12.79 -10.34
N ASP A 4 0.18 -12.23 -9.29
CA ASP A 4 -0.84 -11.20 -9.35
C ASP A 4 -0.27 -9.82 -8.97
N ALA A 5 -1.03 -8.76 -9.20
CA ALA A 5 -0.75 -7.44 -8.67
C ALA A 5 -1.86 -7.02 -7.71
N VAL A 6 -1.49 -6.34 -6.63
CA VAL A 6 -2.44 -5.78 -5.66
C VAL A 6 -2.15 -4.30 -5.52
N ILE A 7 -3.20 -3.48 -5.59
CA ILE A 7 -3.12 -2.03 -5.46
C ILE A 7 -4.11 -1.62 -4.37
N THR A 8 -3.68 -0.89 -3.36
CA THR A 8 -4.61 -0.25 -2.41
C THR A 8 -4.96 1.13 -2.93
N TRP A 9 -6.26 1.47 -2.90
CA TRP A 9 -6.75 2.74 -3.44
C TRP A 9 -7.94 3.26 -2.67
N VAL A 10 -8.05 4.58 -2.58
CA VAL A 10 -9.20 5.29 -2.02
C VAL A 10 -9.45 6.57 -2.81
N ASP A 11 -10.72 6.82 -3.15
CA ASP A 11 -11.15 8.14 -3.63
C ASP A 11 -11.45 9.05 -2.44
N GLY A 12 -10.53 9.93 -2.15
CA GLY A 12 -10.69 10.88 -1.05
C GLY A 12 -11.67 12.02 -1.33
N LYS A 13 -12.19 12.12 -2.57
CA LYS A 13 -13.28 13.05 -2.93
C LYS A 13 -14.65 12.42 -2.70
N ASP A 14 -14.71 11.13 -2.40
CA ASP A 14 -15.95 10.44 -2.07
C ASP A 14 -16.49 10.95 -0.74
N GLU A 15 -17.64 11.61 -0.79
CA GLU A 15 -18.29 12.20 0.38
C GLU A 15 -18.71 11.14 1.40
N ALA A 16 -19.16 9.96 0.96
CA ALA A 16 -19.52 8.86 1.84
C ALA A 16 -18.31 8.33 2.61
N HIS A 17 -17.15 8.20 1.96
CA HIS A 17 -15.90 7.82 2.61
C HIS A 17 -15.45 8.88 3.63
N LEU A 18 -15.55 10.17 3.27
CA LEU A 18 -15.22 11.27 4.17
C LEU A 18 -16.12 11.27 5.42
N GLN A 19 -17.43 11.08 5.25
CA GLN A 19 -18.37 11.00 6.37
C GLN A 19 -18.08 9.83 7.31
N LYS A 20 -17.69 8.68 6.78
CA LYS A 20 -17.22 7.54 7.58
C LYS A 20 -15.97 7.87 8.40
N MET A 21 -15.06 8.68 7.87
CA MET A 21 -13.78 9.02 8.50
C MET A 21 -13.91 10.09 9.60
N LEU A 22 -14.84 11.05 9.47
CA LEU A 22 -15.00 12.17 10.39
C LEU A 22 -15.08 11.79 11.89
N PRO A 23 -15.81 10.72 12.30
CA PRO A 23 -15.87 10.30 13.70
C PRO A 23 -14.52 9.86 14.29
N PHE A 24 -13.57 9.46 13.46
CA PHE A 24 -12.26 8.93 13.87
C PHE A 24 -11.15 9.99 13.87
N LEU A 25 -11.45 11.23 13.48
CA LEU A 25 -10.50 12.34 13.53
C LEU A 25 -10.54 13.02 14.90
N GLU A 26 -9.35 13.17 15.51
CA GLU A 26 -9.20 13.95 16.76
C GLU A 26 -9.62 15.42 16.56
N ASP A 27 -9.32 15.98 15.40
CA ASP A 27 -9.70 17.33 15.01
C ASP A 27 -10.35 17.33 13.63
N LYS A 28 -11.65 17.53 13.58
CA LYS A 28 -12.45 17.53 12.35
C LYS A 28 -12.09 18.68 11.39
N SER A 29 -11.49 19.77 11.89
CA SER A 29 -11.05 20.89 11.05
C SER A 29 -9.88 20.51 10.13
N GLN A 30 -9.17 19.40 10.42
CA GLN A 30 -8.05 18.92 9.62
C GLN A 30 -8.43 18.56 8.18
N VAL A 31 -9.70 18.18 7.93
CA VAL A 31 -10.17 17.89 6.56
C VAL A 31 -10.02 19.07 5.59
N ASN A 32 -10.01 20.30 6.13
CA ASN A 32 -9.82 21.52 5.34
C ASN A 32 -8.34 21.87 5.15
N ASN A 33 -7.42 21.20 5.82
CA ASN A 33 -6.00 21.49 5.72
C ASN A 33 -5.41 20.95 4.41
N LYS A 34 -4.57 21.75 3.76
CA LYS A 34 -3.86 21.37 2.52
C LYS A 34 -3.11 20.04 2.67
N SER A 35 -2.43 19.82 3.81
CA SER A 35 -1.67 18.60 4.07
C SER A 35 -2.56 17.35 4.23
N PHE A 36 -3.80 17.51 4.67
CA PHE A 36 -4.79 16.44 4.72
C PHE A 36 -5.29 16.15 3.31
N ARG A 37 -5.72 17.19 2.58
CA ARG A 37 -6.20 17.07 1.20
C ARG A 37 -5.20 16.39 0.28
N THR A 38 -3.91 16.77 0.36
CA THR A 38 -2.85 16.18 -0.50
C THR A 38 -2.74 14.66 -0.37
N ARG A 39 -3.22 14.06 0.72
CA ARG A 39 -3.21 12.60 0.90
C ARG A 39 -4.38 11.91 0.23
N PHE A 40 -5.44 12.64 -0.05
CA PHE A 40 -6.72 12.11 -0.54
C PHE A 40 -7.11 12.71 -1.88
N ASP A 41 -6.44 13.80 -2.33
CA ASP A 41 -6.68 14.38 -3.64
C ASP A 41 -6.21 13.42 -4.73
N GLN A 42 -7.13 13.02 -5.59
CA GLN A 42 -6.92 12.09 -6.69
C GLN A 42 -6.92 12.85 -8.02
N VAL A 43 -5.99 12.50 -8.91
CA VAL A 43 -5.98 12.88 -10.33
C VAL A 43 -6.05 11.65 -11.24
N GLU A 44 -6.71 10.60 -10.76
CA GLU A 44 -6.89 9.31 -11.45
C GLU A 44 -5.58 8.53 -11.70
N GLU A 45 -4.57 8.70 -10.81
CA GLU A 45 -3.28 8.01 -10.90
C GLU A 45 -3.45 6.50 -11.01
N ILE A 46 -4.42 5.94 -10.28
CA ILE A 46 -4.75 4.50 -10.30
C ILE A 46 -4.96 3.95 -11.71
N LYS A 47 -5.54 4.73 -12.63
CA LYS A 47 -5.71 4.34 -14.03
C LYS A 47 -4.36 4.12 -14.71
N PHE A 48 -3.42 5.06 -14.51
CA PHE A 48 -2.08 4.98 -15.08
C PHE A 48 -1.27 3.86 -14.45
N THR A 49 -1.43 3.62 -13.15
CA THR A 49 -0.82 2.48 -12.44
C THR A 49 -1.26 1.16 -13.10
N VAL A 50 -2.57 0.93 -13.23
CA VAL A 50 -3.12 -0.28 -13.87
C VAL A 50 -2.64 -0.40 -15.32
N GLN A 51 -2.72 0.68 -16.12
CA GLN A 51 -2.26 0.67 -17.50
C GLN A 51 -0.77 0.35 -17.63
N SER A 52 0.05 0.87 -16.72
CA SER A 52 1.49 0.59 -16.71
C SER A 52 1.80 -0.87 -16.40
N ILE A 53 1.05 -1.47 -15.47
CA ILE A 53 1.19 -2.91 -15.15
C ILE A 53 0.80 -3.75 -16.36
N LEU A 54 -0.36 -3.51 -16.95
CA LEU A 54 -0.83 -4.23 -18.13
C LEU A 54 0.14 -4.12 -19.32
N LYS A 55 0.81 -2.97 -19.46
CA LYS A 55 1.74 -2.73 -20.57
C LYS A 55 3.11 -3.30 -20.33
N TYR A 56 3.65 -3.19 -19.12
CA TYR A 56 5.06 -3.43 -18.85
C TYR A 56 5.35 -4.65 -17.96
N ALA A 57 4.32 -5.24 -17.34
CA ALA A 57 4.45 -6.46 -16.52
C ALA A 57 3.50 -7.55 -17.05
N THR A 58 3.69 -7.97 -18.30
CA THR A 58 2.80 -8.91 -19.02
C THR A 58 2.70 -10.29 -18.39
N PHE A 59 3.57 -10.63 -17.44
CA PHE A 59 3.51 -11.86 -16.65
C PHE A 59 2.47 -11.81 -15.51
N ILE A 60 1.90 -10.63 -15.21
CA ILE A 60 0.85 -10.49 -14.20
C ILE A 60 -0.44 -11.12 -14.70
N ARG A 61 -0.99 -12.05 -13.90
CA ARG A 61 -2.23 -12.76 -14.22
C ARG A 61 -3.45 -11.88 -13.98
N ASN A 62 -3.61 -11.36 -12.76
CA ASN A 62 -4.73 -10.53 -12.33
C ASN A 62 -4.23 -9.30 -11.58
N ILE A 63 -5.04 -8.23 -11.61
CA ILE A 63 -4.82 -7.00 -10.83
C ILE A 63 -6.00 -6.84 -9.88
N TYR A 64 -5.74 -6.79 -8.59
CA TYR A 64 -6.73 -6.57 -7.54
C TYR A 64 -6.60 -5.16 -7.00
N ILE A 65 -7.69 -4.37 -7.06
CA ILE A 65 -7.78 -3.03 -6.47
C ILE A 65 -8.55 -3.16 -5.17
N VAL A 66 -7.84 -2.98 -4.05
CA VAL A 66 -8.42 -3.07 -2.70
C VAL A 66 -8.88 -1.69 -2.26
N THR A 67 -10.15 -1.58 -1.85
CA THR A 67 -10.80 -0.30 -1.57
C THR A 67 -11.92 -0.43 -0.52
N ASP A 68 -12.47 0.69 -0.02
CA ASP A 68 -13.59 0.76 0.90
C ASP A 68 -14.89 1.05 0.14
N ASN A 69 -15.51 0.00 -0.44
CA ASN A 69 -16.78 0.08 -1.16
C ASN A 69 -16.80 1.14 -2.29
N GLN A 70 -15.66 1.33 -2.94
CA GLN A 70 -15.50 2.29 -4.02
C GLN A 70 -15.13 1.58 -5.32
N VAL A 71 -15.38 2.21 -6.47
CA VAL A 71 -14.99 1.70 -7.79
C VAL A 71 -14.38 2.84 -8.59
N PRO A 72 -13.14 2.71 -9.10
CA PRO A 72 -12.52 3.75 -9.95
C PRO A 72 -13.34 4.02 -11.21
N ASN A 73 -13.40 5.28 -11.64
CA ASN A 73 -14.23 5.70 -12.78
C ASN A 73 -13.91 4.95 -14.09
N PHE A 74 -12.63 4.64 -14.34
CA PHE A 74 -12.23 3.92 -15.55
C PHE A 74 -12.67 2.45 -15.54
N ILE A 75 -12.96 1.87 -14.38
CA ILE A 75 -13.55 0.52 -14.25
C ILE A 75 -15.07 0.58 -14.42
N LYS A 76 -15.76 1.58 -13.85
CA LYS A 76 -17.21 1.78 -14.04
C LYS A 76 -17.58 1.89 -15.53
N ASN A 77 -16.73 2.56 -16.30
CA ASN A 77 -16.93 2.87 -17.71
C ASN A 77 -16.13 1.95 -18.65
N LYS A 78 -15.70 0.77 -18.18
CA LYS A 78 -14.88 -0.13 -19.01
C LYS A 78 -15.66 -0.64 -20.21
N THR A 79 -15.03 -0.58 -21.37
CA THR A 79 -15.51 -1.25 -22.58
C THR A 79 -15.18 -2.74 -22.49
N GLN A 80 -16.03 -3.58 -23.08
CA GLN A 80 -15.78 -5.02 -23.14
C GLN A 80 -14.40 -5.31 -23.77
N GLY A 81 -13.64 -6.21 -23.18
CA GLY A 81 -12.25 -6.53 -23.59
C GLY A 81 -11.16 -5.66 -22.94
N THR A 82 -11.53 -4.56 -22.25
CA THR A 82 -10.57 -3.72 -21.55
C THR A 82 -10.63 -3.97 -20.05
N PHE A 83 -9.50 -4.18 -19.41
CA PHE A 83 -9.38 -4.43 -17.97
C PHE A 83 -10.12 -5.70 -17.48
N GLU A 84 -10.18 -6.75 -18.30
CA GLU A 84 -10.86 -8.01 -17.95
C GLU A 84 -10.25 -8.67 -16.72
N ASN A 85 -8.94 -8.58 -16.56
CA ASN A 85 -8.19 -9.14 -15.44
C ASN A 85 -8.03 -8.16 -14.26
N VAL A 86 -8.87 -7.10 -14.20
CA VAL A 86 -8.86 -6.13 -13.11
C VAL A 86 -10.09 -6.32 -12.25
N PHE A 87 -9.89 -6.61 -10.96
CA PHE A 87 -10.93 -6.95 -10.00
C PHE A 87 -10.93 -5.94 -8.85
N ILE A 88 -12.12 -5.57 -8.39
CA ILE A 88 -12.31 -4.75 -7.18
C ILE A 88 -12.51 -5.70 -6.00
N VAL A 89 -11.83 -5.42 -4.89
CA VAL A 89 -11.92 -6.15 -3.64
C VAL A 89 -12.25 -5.18 -2.52
N ASP A 90 -13.32 -5.44 -1.79
CA ASP A 90 -13.70 -4.60 -0.66
C ASP A 90 -12.88 -4.93 0.59
N HIS A 91 -12.70 -3.95 1.48
CA HIS A 91 -12.07 -4.19 2.77
C HIS A 91 -12.76 -5.30 3.56
N ALA A 92 -14.09 -5.42 3.48
CA ALA A 92 -14.84 -6.47 4.15
C ALA A 92 -14.45 -7.87 3.67
N ASP A 93 -14.11 -8.03 2.39
CA ASP A 93 -13.70 -9.32 1.82
C ASP A 93 -12.38 -9.82 2.39
N ILE A 94 -11.47 -8.92 2.77
CA ILE A 94 -10.15 -9.27 3.31
C ILE A 94 -10.10 -9.27 4.85
N PHE A 95 -10.98 -8.53 5.51
CA PHE A 95 -11.03 -8.52 6.99
C PHE A 95 -11.81 -9.70 7.57
N LYS A 96 -12.74 -10.32 6.84
CA LYS A 96 -13.44 -11.57 7.22
C LYS A 96 -13.88 -11.61 8.69
N GLU A 97 -13.12 -12.35 9.51
CA GLU A 97 -13.39 -12.52 10.95
C GLU A 97 -13.09 -11.26 11.77
N ASP A 98 -12.36 -10.31 11.19
CA ASP A 98 -11.91 -9.07 11.82
C ASP A 98 -12.76 -7.85 11.42
N LEU A 99 -13.99 -8.03 10.94
CA LEU A 99 -14.90 -6.95 10.52
C LEU A 99 -15.12 -5.87 11.58
N GLY A 100 -15.00 -6.23 12.87
CA GLY A 100 -15.11 -5.28 13.99
C GLY A 100 -14.03 -4.18 14.00
N PHE A 101 -12.96 -4.32 13.21
CA PHE A 101 -11.92 -3.31 13.06
C PHE A 101 -12.20 -2.31 11.92
N LEU A 102 -13.23 -2.56 11.11
CA LEU A 102 -13.64 -1.62 10.06
C LEU A 102 -14.51 -0.48 10.65
N PRO A 103 -14.49 0.72 10.06
CA PRO A 103 -13.69 1.13 8.90
C PRO A 103 -12.22 1.43 9.25
N VAL A 104 -11.32 1.21 8.28
CA VAL A 104 -9.88 1.47 8.41
C VAL A 104 -9.46 2.55 7.42
N PHE A 105 -8.82 3.62 7.94
CA PHE A 105 -8.34 4.78 7.16
C PHE A 105 -6.81 4.84 7.08
N ASN A 106 -6.15 3.71 7.26
CA ASN A 106 -4.70 3.58 7.23
C ASN A 106 -4.32 2.34 6.40
N CYS A 107 -3.39 2.47 5.46
CA CYS A 107 -2.96 1.37 4.60
C CYS A 107 -2.37 0.17 5.38
N ARG A 108 -1.69 0.40 6.49
CA ARG A 108 -0.98 -0.68 7.22
C ARG A 108 -1.85 -1.84 7.71
N PRO A 109 -3.00 -1.61 8.39
CA PRO A 109 -3.91 -2.71 8.69
C PRO A 109 -4.42 -3.43 7.43
N ILE A 110 -4.68 -2.68 6.34
CA ILE A 110 -5.11 -3.24 5.06
C ILE A 110 -4.01 -4.15 4.51
N GLU A 111 -2.75 -3.66 4.45
CA GLU A 111 -1.59 -4.42 3.97
C GLU A 111 -1.43 -5.76 4.71
N THR A 112 -1.74 -5.82 6.02
CA THR A 112 -1.65 -7.06 6.79
C THR A 112 -2.74 -8.08 6.47
N LYS A 113 -3.76 -7.71 5.70
CA LYS A 113 -4.90 -8.56 5.33
C LYS A 113 -4.95 -8.94 3.85
N LEU A 114 -4.01 -8.43 3.03
CA LEU A 114 -4.01 -8.66 1.57
C LEU A 114 -3.99 -10.15 1.20
N TYR A 115 -3.35 -11.00 2.00
CA TYR A 115 -3.32 -12.44 1.79
C TYR A 115 -4.70 -13.11 1.81
N ASN A 116 -5.74 -12.42 2.31
CA ASN A 116 -7.12 -12.90 2.34
C ASN A 116 -7.90 -12.60 1.05
N ILE A 117 -7.32 -11.90 0.08
CA ILE A 117 -7.98 -11.61 -1.21
C ILE A 117 -8.39 -12.93 -1.86
N PRO A 118 -9.67 -13.09 -2.24
CA PRO A 118 -10.13 -14.30 -2.89
C PRO A 118 -9.40 -14.58 -4.22
N ASN A 119 -8.93 -15.81 -4.42
CA ASN A 119 -8.20 -16.25 -5.61
C ASN A 119 -6.84 -15.54 -5.86
N LEU A 120 -6.32 -14.81 -4.90
CA LEU A 120 -4.97 -14.26 -4.98
C LEU A 120 -3.95 -15.40 -5.12
N SER A 121 -2.97 -15.23 -6.01
CA SER A 121 -1.86 -16.19 -6.10
C SER A 121 -0.93 -16.07 -4.89
N GLU A 122 -0.20 -17.14 -4.59
CA GLU A 122 0.79 -17.17 -3.50
C GLU A 122 1.84 -16.06 -3.65
N HIS A 123 2.17 -15.73 -4.90
CA HIS A 123 3.11 -14.66 -5.22
C HIS A 123 2.36 -13.48 -5.81
N PHE A 124 2.58 -12.28 -5.28
CA PHE A 124 2.00 -11.06 -5.83
C PHE A 124 2.92 -9.85 -5.67
N LEU A 125 2.69 -8.83 -6.47
CA LEU A 125 3.36 -7.54 -6.38
C LEU A 125 2.40 -6.51 -5.78
N TYR A 126 2.81 -5.88 -4.69
CA TYR A 126 2.06 -4.79 -4.08
C TYR A 126 2.50 -3.44 -4.63
N PHE A 127 1.53 -2.65 -5.08
CA PHE A 127 1.71 -1.30 -5.59
C PHE A 127 0.91 -0.28 -4.76
N ASN A 128 1.44 0.92 -4.63
CA ASN A 128 0.62 2.08 -4.31
C ASN A 128 -0.10 2.55 -5.59
N ASP A 129 -1.20 3.29 -5.41
CA ASP A 129 -2.02 3.81 -6.52
C ASP A 129 -1.29 4.83 -7.40
N ASP A 130 -0.23 5.46 -6.91
CA ASP A 130 0.63 6.43 -7.58
C ASP A 130 1.95 5.85 -8.13
N MET A 131 2.08 4.53 -8.18
CA MET A 131 3.32 3.85 -8.59
C MET A 131 3.22 3.29 -10.01
N PHE A 132 4.02 3.81 -10.95
CA PHE A 132 3.98 3.43 -12.36
C PHE A 132 5.25 2.68 -12.79
N LEU A 133 5.05 1.68 -13.64
CA LEU A 133 6.14 1.08 -14.39
C LEU A 133 6.42 1.95 -15.63
N LEU A 134 7.69 2.26 -15.88
CA LEU A 134 8.11 3.11 -17.01
C LEU A 134 8.75 2.32 -18.16
N ARG A 135 9.04 1.04 -17.94
CA ARG A 135 9.64 0.12 -18.92
C ARG A 135 9.22 -1.31 -18.59
N GLU A 136 9.43 -2.19 -19.55
CA GLU A 136 9.22 -3.63 -19.35
C GLU A 136 10.03 -4.14 -18.16
N VAL A 137 9.38 -4.99 -17.39
CA VAL A 137 9.93 -5.73 -16.25
C VAL A 137 9.64 -7.21 -16.45
N LYS A 138 10.46 -8.05 -15.84
CA LYS A 138 10.35 -9.50 -15.90
C LYS A 138 10.02 -10.06 -14.51
N GLU A 139 9.46 -11.26 -14.47
CA GLU A 139 9.26 -12.01 -13.24
C GLU A 139 10.55 -12.10 -12.41
N SER A 140 11.70 -12.36 -13.07
CA SER A 140 13.01 -12.44 -12.43
C SER A 140 13.51 -11.12 -11.81
N ASP A 141 12.86 -9.99 -12.11
CA ASP A 141 13.18 -8.73 -11.42
C ASP A 141 12.61 -8.70 -10.00
N PHE A 142 11.64 -9.56 -9.69
CA PHE A 142 10.92 -9.56 -8.41
C PHE A 142 11.06 -10.87 -7.63
N PHE A 143 11.26 -11.98 -8.32
CA PHE A 143 11.34 -13.31 -7.69
C PHE A 143 12.51 -14.11 -8.26
N GLU A 144 13.23 -14.82 -7.40
CA GLU A 144 14.29 -15.75 -7.75
C GLU A 144 14.04 -17.08 -7.03
N GLU A 145 13.95 -18.18 -7.76
CA GLU A 145 13.63 -19.52 -7.22
C GLU A 145 12.36 -19.52 -6.31
N GLY A 146 11.33 -18.76 -6.69
CA GLY A 146 10.10 -18.62 -5.92
C GLY A 146 10.22 -17.75 -4.66
N LYS A 147 11.35 -17.09 -4.44
CA LYS A 147 11.55 -16.20 -3.30
C LYS A 147 11.52 -14.73 -3.72
N PRO A 148 10.93 -13.84 -2.90
CA PRO A 148 10.88 -12.43 -3.22
C PRO A 148 12.26 -11.76 -3.15
N ILE A 149 12.60 -10.97 -4.17
CA ILE A 149 13.81 -10.15 -4.22
C ILE A 149 13.52 -8.82 -3.54
N ILE A 150 13.99 -8.64 -2.32
CA ILE A 150 13.77 -7.44 -1.53
C ILE A 150 14.90 -6.43 -1.77
N ARG A 151 14.55 -5.21 -2.21
CA ARG A 151 15.51 -4.14 -2.48
C ARG A 151 15.47 -3.07 -1.41
N GLY A 152 16.63 -2.75 -0.86
CA GLY A 152 16.74 -1.76 0.20
C GLY A 152 18.12 -1.70 0.84
N ASN A 153 18.23 -1.00 1.96
CA ASN A 153 19.48 -0.80 2.68
C ASN A 153 19.33 -1.12 4.17
N TRP A 154 20.32 -1.81 4.73
CA TRP A 154 20.43 -1.99 6.16
C TRP A 154 20.93 -0.72 6.83
N LEU A 155 20.14 -0.16 7.72
CA LEU A 155 20.44 1.07 8.45
C LEU A 155 20.54 0.83 9.96
N GLN A 156 21.43 1.56 10.62
CA GLN A 156 21.54 1.53 12.08
C GLN A 156 20.30 2.17 12.73
N PHE A 157 19.91 1.66 13.90
CA PHE A 157 18.90 2.31 14.72
C PHE A 157 19.36 3.72 15.12
N ASN A 158 18.41 4.66 15.16
CA ASN A 158 18.72 6.06 15.51
C ASN A 158 19.41 6.22 16.86
N GLU A 159 19.08 5.36 17.83
CA GLU A 159 19.70 5.34 19.16
C GLU A 159 21.18 4.96 19.14
N ASN A 160 21.64 4.21 18.12
CA ASN A 160 23.03 3.80 17.95
C ASN A 160 23.87 4.86 17.18
N ILE A 161 23.25 5.94 16.73
CA ILE A 161 23.92 7.01 15.99
C ILE A 161 24.24 8.14 16.97
N PHE A 162 25.52 8.33 17.29
CA PHE A 162 26.01 9.21 18.35
C PHE A 162 25.42 10.64 18.30
N TYR A 163 25.47 11.31 17.15
CA TYR A 163 24.95 12.67 17.03
C TYR A 163 23.42 12.78 17.11
N LYS A 164 22.68 11.72 16.76
CA LYS A 164 21.22 11.72 16.85
C LYS A 164 20.69 11.51 18.28
N ARG A 165 21.51 10.98 19.17
CA ARG A 165 21.15 10.89 20.60
C ARG A 165 21.01 12.27 21.24
N TRP A 166 21.80 13.25 20.80
CA TRP A 166 21.81 14.60 21.37
C TRP A 166 20.68 15.49 20.84
N PHE A 167 20.19 15.25 19.61
CA PHE A 167 19.18 16.09 18.95
C PHE A 167 17.75 15.50 18.97
N ASN A 168 17.52 14.40 19.66
CA ASN A 168 16.17 13.80 19.75
C ASN A 168 15.36 14.52 20.84
N SER A 169 14.48 15.45 20.42
CA SER A 169 13.47 16.02 21.32
C SER A 169 12.44 14.95 21.71
N GLU A 170 11.93 15.01 22.95
CA GLU A 170 10.93 14.06 23.46
C GLU A 170 9.65 14.01 22.62
N LYS A 171 9.22 15.13 22.02
CA LYS A 171 8.08 15.19 21.09
C LYS A 171 8.25 14.31 19.85
N LYS A 172 9.49 14.11 19.35
CA LYS A 172 9.77 13.18 18.24
C LYS A 172 9.78 11.71 18.66
N LYS A 173 10.00 11.41 19.96
CA LYS A 173 10.04 10.01 20.44
C LYS A 173 8.69 9.32 20.36
N ASN A 174 7.57 10.04 20.47
CA ASN A 174 6.22 9.46 20.56
C ASN A 174 5.43 9.40 19.24
N ARG A 175 5.95 10.02 18.17
CA ARG A 175 5.25 9.98 16.88
C ARG A 175 5.37 8.60 16.24
N ALA A 176 4.21 7.97 16.00
CA ALA A 176 4.12 6.71 15.25
C ALA A 176 4.42 6.96 13.76
N GLY A 177 5.68 6.83 13.35
CA GLY A 177 6.13 6.97 11.97
C GLY A 177 6.52 5.63 11.37
N HIS A 178 6.48 5.50 10.03
CA HIS A 178 6.86 4.30 9.29
C HIS A 178 8.25 3.77 9.70
N LYS A 179 9.24 4.66 9.77
CA LYS A 179 10.61 4.33 10.22
C LYS A 179 10.63 3.70 11.62
N LYS A 180 9.86 4.27 12.56
CA LYS A 180 9.81 3.76 13.94
C LYS A 180 9.15 2.38 14.00
N ALA A 181 8.17 2.11 13.14
CA ALA A 181 7.56 0.79 13.02
C ALA A 181 8.60 -0.23 12.51
N GLN A 182 9.35 0.08 11.45
CA GLN A 182 10.42 -0.77 10.93
C GLN A 182 11.51 -1.04 11.98
N GLU A 183 11.97 -0.01 12.72
CA GLU A 183 12.94 -0.17 13.80
C GLU A 183 12.42 -1.09 14.92
N LYS A 184 11.15 -0.91 15.32
CA LYS A 184 10.53 -1.75 16.35
C LYS A 184 10.38 -3.21 15.89
N SER A 185 9.89 -3.42 14.67
CA SER A 185 9.75 -4.78 14.13
C SER A 185 11.09 -5.49 14.01
N ALA A 186 12.13 -4.81 13.54
CA ALA A 186 13.47 -5.37 13.45
C ALA A 186 14.03 -5.77 14.83
N LYS A 187 13.77 -4.95 15.86
CA LYS A 187 14.16 -5.28 17.25
C LYS A 187 13.40 -6.48 17.80
N LEU A 188 12.10 -6.59 17.52
CA LEU A 188 11.28 -7.73 17.99
C LEU A 188 11.80 -9.07 17.48
N VAL A 189 12.33 -9.11 16.25
CA VAL A 189 12.94 -10.32 15.68
C VAL A 189 14.45 -10.43 15.91
N GLY A 190 15.02 -9.58 16.78
CA GLY A 190 16.41 -9.66 17.22
C GLY A 190 17.45 -9.08 16.26
N PHE A 191 17.06 -8.35 15.22
CA PHE A 191 18.03 -7.69 14.33
C PHE A 191 18.74 -6.53 15.02
N LYS A 192 20.03 -6.34 14.70
CA LYS A 192 20.86 -5.21 15.17
C LYS A 192 20.75 -3.96 14.28
N LYS A 193 20.09 -4.07 13.15
CA LYS A 193 19.82 -3.02 12.16
C LYS A 193 18.39 -3.19 11.65
N TYR A 194 17.81 -2.13 11.05
CA TYR A 194 16.54 -2.26 10.34
C TYR A 194 16.76 -2.16 8.84
N PHE A 195 15.90 -2.83 8.07
CA PHE A 195 15.94 -2.77 6.61
C PHE A 195 15.02 -1.65 6.12
N LYS A 196 15.57 -0.69 5.37
CA LYS A 196 14.81 0.36 4.72
C LYS A 196 14.57 -0.05 3.27
N PHE A 197 13.33 -0.39 2.95
CA PHE A 197 12.92 -0.73 1.59
C PHE A 197 13.08 0.45 0.63
N HIS A 198 13.42 0.17 -0.62
CA HIS A 198 13.28 1.13 -1.71
C HIS A 198 11.80 1.29 -2.09
N HIS A 199 11.43 2.44 -2.65
CA HIS A 199 10.11 2.65 -3.25
C HIS A 199 10.06 1.93 -4.61
N THR A 200 9.70 0.67 -4.59
CA THR A 200 9.50 -0.19 -5.75
C THR A 200 8.28 -1.07 -5.48
N PRO A 201 7.62 -1.63 -6.51
CA PRO A 201 6.62 -2.66 -6.28
C PRO A 201 7.18 -3.73 -5.34
N ALA A 202 6.45 -4.03 -4.28
CA ALA A 202 6.93 -4.95 -3.26
C ALA A 202 6.51 -6.39 -3.59
N PRO A 203 7.44 -7.32 -3.86
CA PRO A 203 7.13 -8.73 -4.03
C PRO A 203 6.78 -9.35 -2.68
N MET A 204 5.68 -10.09 -2.65
CA MET A 204 5.12 -10.78 -1.49
C MET A 204 4.73 -12.21 -1.83
#